data_9c684a7496440eca46490a3afda3e795
#
_entry.id   9c684a7496440eca46490a3afda3e795
#
_cell.length_a   1.000
_cell.length_b   1.000
_cell.length_c   1.000
_cell.angle_alpha   90.00
_cell.angle_beta   90.00
_cell.angle_gamma   90.00
#
_symmetry.space_group_name_H-M   'P 1'
#
loop_
_entity.id
_entity.type
_entity.pdbx_description
1 polymer ?
#
loop_
_entity_poly.entity_id
_entity_poly.type
_entity_poly.pdbx_seq_one_letter_code
_entity_poly.pdbx_strand_id
1 'polypeptide(L)'
;MPPPLPTVEAVPGWRRALEGLRHSRRRDAQAIHHHYDVSNRFYELVLGPSMTYTCACYPDGDATLEEAQENKYRLVFEKLRLKPGDRLLDVGCGWGGMVRYAANRGVKSLGVTLSQEQAEWGQAKIKEEGLEDLAEIRFMDYRD
;
A
#
# COMPACT_ATOMS: atom_id res chain seq x y z
N MET A 1 -18.83 -22.26 18.34
CA MET A 1 -19.52 -21.82 17.13
C MET A 1 -18.74 -20.64 16.55
N PRO A 2 -18.43 -20.62 15.25
CA PRO A 2 -17.85 -19.42 14.66
C PRO A 2 -18.87 -18.27 14.74
N PRO A 3 -18.42 -17.01 14.89
CA PRO A 3 -19.33 -15.86 14.91
C PRO A 3 -20.12 -15.79 13.59
N PRO A 4 -21.37 -15.27 13.63
CA PRO A 4 -22.14 -15.11 12.40
C PRO A 4 -21.42 -14.17 11.44
N LEU A 5 -21.46 -14.53 10.15
CA LEU A 5 -20.88 -13.69 9.08
C LEU A 5 -21.51 -12.28 9.12
N PRO A 6 -20.73 -11.23 8.87
CA PRO A 6 -21.26 -9.86 8.84
C PRO A 6 -22.41 -9.77 7.81
N THR A 7 -23.42 -8.97 8.14
CA THR A 7 -24.67 -8.80 7.37
C THR A 7 -24.47 -8.40 5.90
N VAL A 8 -23.32 -7.85 5.55
CA VAL A 8 -22.90 -7.51 4.17
C VAL A 8 -22.79 -8.76 3.28
N GLU A 9 -22.58 -9.94 3.84
CA GLU A 9 -22.49 -11.19 3.07
C GLU A 9 -23.85 -11.88 2.85
N ALA A 10 -24.90 -11.41 3.52
CA ALA A 10 -26.26 -11.94 3.42
C ALA A 10 -27.12 -11.24 2.34
N VAL A 11 -26.53 -10.52 1.40
CA VAL A 11 -27.26 -9.81 0.34
C VAL A 11 -27.90 -10.83 -0.61
N PRO A 12 -29.23 -10.73 -0.89
CA PRO A 12 -29.93 -11.63 -1.79
C PRO A 12 -29.27 -11.75 -3.17
N GLY A 13 -29.29 -12.96 -3.77
CA GLY A 13 -28.59 -13.25 -5.04
C GLY A 13 -28.96 -12.33 -6.21
N TRP A 14 -30.21 -11.84 -6.28
CA TRP A 14 -30.67 -10.91 -7.29
C TRP A 14 -30.01 -9.51 -7.17
N ARG A 15 -29.72 -9.05 -5.94
CA ARG A 15 -28.95 -7.81 -5.72
C ARG A 15 -27.51 -7.97 -6.16
N ARG A 16 -26.89 -9.15 -5.95
CA ARG A 16 -25.55 -9.46 -6.44
C ARG A 16 -25.44 -9.40 -7.98
N ALA A 17 -26.51 -9.84 -8.67
CA ALA A 17 -26.57 -9.77 -10.14
C ALA A 17 -26.71 -8.32 -10.64
N LEU A 18 -27.43 -7.45 -9.93
CA LEU A 18 -27.60 -6.04 -10.27
C LEU A 18 -26.38 -5.19 -9.89
N GLU A 19 -25.69 -5.53 -8.79
CA GLU A 19 -24.53 -4.81 -8.29
C GLU A 19 -23.18 -5.27 -8.90
N GLY A 20 -23.22 -6.30 -9.74
CA GLY A 20 -22.04 -6.91 -10.36
C GLY A 20 -21.29 -7.90 -9.46
N LEU A 21 -20.23 -8.49 -9.99
CA LEU A 21 -19.41 -9.47 -9.26
C LEU A 21 -18.78 -8.81 -8.02
N ARG A 22 -18.70 -9.58 -6.92
CA ARG A 22 -18.16 -9.14 -5.61
C ARG A 22 -16.77 -8.49 -5.69
N HIS A 23 -15.97 -8.89 -6.67
CA HIS A 23 -14.63 -8.36 -6.97
C HIS A 23 -14.58 -7.77 -8.39
N SER A 24 -15.56 -6.97 -8.78
CA SER A 24 -15.47 -6.24 -10.03
C SER A 24 -14.51 -5.03 -9.87
N ARG A 25 -13.74 -4.71 -10.91
CA ARG A 25 -12.82 -3.55 -10.94
C ARG A 25 -13.47 -2.26 -10.40
N ARG A 26 -14.72 -2.02 -10.78
CA ARG A 26 -15.47 -0.83 -10.38
C ARG A 26 -15.79 -0.82 -8.88
N ARG A 27 -16.15 -1.96 -8.30
CA ARG A 27 -16.46 -2.05 -6.85
C ARG A 27 -15.19 -2.00 -6.01
N ASP A 28 -14.13 -2.64 -6.47
CA ASP A 28 -12.83 -2.61 -5.80
C ASP A 28 -12.30 -1.16 -5.76
N ALA A 29 -12.36 -0.44 -6.88
CA ALA A 29 -11.98 0.96 -6.97
C ALA A 29 -12.86 1.86 -6.07
N GLN A 30 -14.20 1.68 -6.06
CA GLN A 30 -15.09 2.45 -5.20
C GLN A 30 -14.86 2.20 -3.71
N ALA A 31 -14.59 0.95 -3.31
CA ALA A 31 -14.32 0.62 -1.93
C ALA A 31 -13.01 1.28 -1.44
N ILE A 32 -11.99 1.27 -2.27
CA ILE A 32 -10.70 1.90 -1.95
C ILE A 32 -10.86 3.42 -1.90
N HIS A 33 -11.52 4.03 -2.89
CA HIS A 33 -11.82 5.46 -2.92
C HIS A 33 -12.51 5.91 -1.62
N HIS A 34 -13.53 5.19 -1.16
CA HIS A 34 -14.26 5.52 0.06
C HIS A 34 -13.41 5.42 1.34
N HIS A 35 -12.45 4.50 1.38
CA HIS A 35 -11.60 4.30 2.55
C HIS A 35 -10.39 5.24 2.62
N TYR A 36 -9.81 5.63 1.49
CA TYR A 36 -8.54 6.35 1.42
C TYR A 36 -8.65 7.80 0.94
N ASP A 37 -9.85 8.28 0.61
CA ASP A 37 -10.11 9.70 0.30
C ASP A 37 -10.22 10.61 1.54
N VAL A 38 -9.88 10.10 2.70
CA VAL A 38 -9.55 10.94 3.84
C VAL A 38 -8.19 11.58 3.53
N SER A 39 -8.10 12.90 3.64
CA SER A 39 -6.93 13.66 3.17
C SER A 39 -5.59 13.08 3.66
N ASN A 40 -4.54 13.13 2.83
CA ASN A 40 -3.18 12.77 3.20
C ASN A 40 -2.74 13.41 4.53
N ARG A 41 -3.21 14.64 4.82
CA ARG A 41 -2.94 15.34 6.08
C ARG A 41 -3.42 14.58 7.32
N PHE A 42 -4.58 13.93 7.24
CA PHE A 42 -5.07 13.08 8.33
C PHE A 42 -4.14 11.89 8.54
N TYR A 43 -3.75 11.22 7.45
CA TYR A 43 -2.87 10.06 7.53
C TYR A 43 -1.47 10.43 8.01
N GLU A 44 -0.92 11.58 7.63
CA GLU A 44 0.35 12.10 8.17
C GLU A 44 0.33 12.22 9.70
N LEU A 45 -0.79 12.70 10.26
CA LEU A 45 -0.95 12.85 11.72
C LEU A 45 -1.07 11.50 12.44
N VAL A 46 -1.68 10.50 11.79
CA VAL A 46 -1.96 9.18 12.41
C VAL A 46 -0.83 8.19 12.19
N LEU A 47 -0.23 8.19 10.99
CA LEU A 47 0.78 7.21 10.58
C LEU A 47 2.22 7.70 10.73
N GLY A 48 2.39 8.99 11.03
CA GLY A 48 3.70 9.62 11.09
C GLY A 48 4.39 9.73 9.72
N PRO A 49 5.69 10.07 9.70
CA PRO A 49 6.44 10.38 8.47
C PRO A 49 6.54 9.21 7.50
N SER A 50 6.48 7.97 8.01
CA SER A 50 6.57 6.77 7.17
C SER A 50 5.35 6.55 6.27
N MET A 51 4.20 7.13 6.63
CA MET A 51 2.91 6.92 5.95
C MET A 51 2.60 5.43 5.73
N THR A 52 2.95 4.59 6.71
CA THR A 52 2.82 3.15 6.61
C THR A 52 1.57 2.66 7.32
N TYR A 53 0.54 2.29 6.57
CA TYR A 53 -0.77 1.90 7.10
C TYR A 53 -0.81 0.49 7.71
N THR A 54 0.06 -0.41 7.27
CA THR A 54 0.10 -1.80 7.75
C THR A 54 0.84 -1.94 9.07
N CYS A 55 0.58 -3.03 9.80
CA CYS A 55 1.19 -3.28 11.11
C CYS A 55 2.72 -3.19 11.07
N ALA A 56 3.29 -2.63 12.12
CA ALA A 56 4.73 -2.55 12.32
C ALA A 56 5.30 -3.87 12.87
N CYS A 57 6.59 -4.11 12.68
CA CYS A 57 7.32 -5.25 13.22
C CYS A 57 8.34 -4.75 14.23
N TYR A 58 7.97 -4.68 15.49
CA TYR A 58 8.84 -4.22 16.57
C TYR A 58 9.99 -5.20 16.79
N PRO A 59 11.25 -4.77 16.67
CA PRO A 59 12.41 -5.61 16.94
C PRO A 59 12.59 -5.91 18.43
N ASP A 60 12.18 -4.97 19.27
CA ASP A 60 12.15 -5.08 20.74
C ASP A 60 11.04 -4.18 21.33
N GLY A 61 10.93 -4.17 22.67
CA GLY A 61 9.86 -3.45 23.38
C GLY A 61 10.06 -1.94 23.47
N ASP A 62 11.25 -1.43 23.20
CA ASP A 62 11.62 -0.02 23.33
C ASP A 62 11.66 0.71 21.99
N ALA A 63 11.49 -0.02 20.89
CA ALA A 63 11.53 0.55 19.53
C ALA A 63 10.36 1.52 19.28
N THR A 64 10.62 2.59 18.56
CA THR A 64 9.61 3.54 18.08
C THR A 64 8.77 2.93 16.95
N LEU A 65 7.65 3.56 16.62
CA LEU A 65 6.82 3.13 15.49
C LEU A 65 7.61 3.19 14.17
N GLU A 66 8.38 4.25 13.96
CA GLU A 66 9.20 4.45 12.76
C GLU A 66 10.24 3.34 12.60
N GLU A 67 10.96 3.02 13.68
CA GLU A 67 11.93 1.91 13.68
C GLU A 67 11.27 0.57 13.41
N ALA A 68 10.11 0.33 13.97
CA ALA A 68 9.35 -0.88 13.73
C ALA A 68 8.81 -0.98 12.29
N GLN A 69 8.42 0.13 11.68
CA GLN A 69 8.02 0.19 10.27
C GLN A 69 9.23 -0.03 9.34
N GLU A 70 10.36 0.57 9.61
CA GLU A 70 11.58 0.34 8.84
C GLU A 70 12.06 -1.11 8.99
N ASN A 71 12.01 -1.68 10.19
CA ASN A 71 12.32 -3.09 10.42
C ASN A 71 11.42 -4.01 9.59
N LYS A 72 10.14 -3.70 9.45
CA LYS A 72 9.24 -4.45 8.56
C LYS A 72 9.73 -4.44 7.11
N TYR A 73 10.10 -3.28 6.57
CA TYR A 73 10.63 -3.18 5.20
C TYR A 73 11.93 -3.95 5.05
N ARG A 74 12.83 -3.87 6.04
CA ARG A 74 14.05 -4.66 6.09
C ARG A 74 13.76 -6.16 6.02
N LEU A 75 12.85 -6.65 6.84
CA LEU A 75 12.45 -8.07 6.86
C LEU A 75 11.87 -8.54 5.53
N VAL A 76 11.05 -7.72 4.86
CA VAL A 76 10.52 -8.03 3.52
C VAL A 76 11.65 -8.08 2.50
N PHE A 77 12.53 -7.08 2.50
CA PHE A 77 13.68 -6.97 1.60
C PHE A 77 14.61 -8.20 1.70
N GLU A 78 14.94 -8.60 2.94
CA GLU A 78 15.77 -9.77 3.22
C GLU A 78 15.10 -11.08 2.81
N LYS A 79 13.80 -11.25 3.11
CA LYS A 79 13.04 -12.46 2.72
C LYS A 79 12.95 -12.63 1.20
N LEU A 80 12.80 -11.52 0.47
CA LEU A 80 12.83 -11.52 -0.98
C LEU A 80 14.25 -11.64 -1.55
N ARG A 81 15.30 -11.56 -0.71
CA ARG A 81 16.71 -11.59 -1.08
C ARG A 81 17.07 -10.57 -2.16
N LEU A 82 16.47 -9.37 -2.06
CA LEU A 82 16.68 -8.30 -3.03
C LEU A 82 18.14 -7.80 -3.00
N LYS A 83 18.64 -7.42 -4.17
CA LYS A 83 19.99 -6.87 -4.37
C LYS A 83 19.92 -5.65 -5.29
N PRO A 84 20.92 -4.76 -5.24
CA PRO A 84 21.00 -3.67 -6.21
C PRO A 84 20.94 -4.22 -7.66
N GLY A 85 20.12 -3.57 -8.49
CA GLY A 85 19.85 -3.99 -9.87
C GLY A 85 18.65 -4.92 -10.06
N ASP A 86 18.13 -5.52 -8.99
CA ASP A 86 16.87 -6.28 -9.04
C ASP A 86 15.66 -5.39 -9.34
N ARG A 87 14.53 -6.03 -9.63
CA ARG A 87 13.25 -5.36 -9.88
C ARG A 87 12.22 -5.84 -8.86
N LEU A 88 11.48 -4.88 -8.29
CA LEU A 88 10.38 -5.13 -7.35
C LEU A 88 9.07 -4.56 -7.92
N LEU A 89 8.00 -5.34 -7.84
CA LEU A 89 6.62 -4.88 -8.01
C LEU A 89 5.91 -4.95 -6.65
N ASP A 90 5.36 -3.83 -6.19
CA ASP A 90 4.56 -3.72 -4.97
C ASP A 90 3.09 -3.47 -5.32
N VAL A 91 2.26 -4.50 -5.18
CA VAL A 91 0.82 -4.43 -5.50
C VAL A 91 0.04 -4.00 -4.28
N GLY A 92 -0.67 -2.87 -4.39
CA GLY A 92 -1.30 -2.22 -3.24
C GLY A 92 -0.28 -1.47 -2.39
N CYS A 93 0.65 -0.76 -3.05
CA CYS A 93 1.81 -0.12 -2.41
C CYS A 93 1.47 0.99 -1.41
N GLY A 94 0.20 1.42 -1.32
CA GLY A 94 -0.20 2.57 -0.49
C GLY A 94 0.57 3.82 -0.91
N TRP A 95 1.16 4.53 0.05
CA TRP A 95 2.01 5.71 -0.17
C TRP A 95 3.45 5.38 -0.59
N GLY A 96 3.73 4.12 -0.94
CA GLY A 96 4.99 3.70 -1.54
C GLY A 96 6.15 3.51 -0.57
N GLY A 97 5.90 3.20 0.70
CA GLY A 97 6.96 3.03 1.68
C GLY A 97 7.96 1.93 1.30
N MET A 98 7.48 0.73 0.90
CA MET A 98 8.37 -0.36 0.46
C MET A 98 9.08 -0.04 -0.86
N VAL A 99 8.39 0.66 -1.78
CA VAL A 99 8.95 1.09 -3.07
C VAL A 99 10.17 2.00 -2.86
N ARG A 100 10.03 3.04 -2.01
CA ARG A 100 11.11 3.97 -1.68
C ARG A 100 12.22 3.27 -0.89
N TYR A 101 11.87 2.41 0.07
CA TYR A 101 12.83 1.63 0.84
C TYR A 101 13.74 0.78 -0.05
N ALA A 102 13.17 0.08 -1.03
CA ALA A 102 13.91 -0.76 -1.96
C ALA A 102 14.74 0.07 -2.97
N ALA A 103 14.19 1.16 -3.47
CA ALA A 103 14.90 2.08 -4.38
C ALA A 103 16.14 2.70 -3.73
N ASN A 104 16.06 3.11 -2.45
CA ASN A 104 17.20 3.59 -1.67
C ASN A 104 18.32 2.55 -1.53
N ARG A 105 18.05 1.28 -1.86
CA ARG A 105 19.01 0.17 -1.85
C ARG A 105 19.37 -0.34 -3.26
N GLY A 106 19.07 0.48 -4.28
CA GLY A 106 19.47 0.20 -5.67
C GLY A 106 18.56 -0.79 -6.40
N VAL A 107 17.36 -1.08 -5.86
CA VAL A 107 16.36 -1.94 -6.50
C VAL A 107 15.41 -1.09 -7.33
N LYS A 108 15.19 -1.46 -8.61
CA LYS A 108 14.22 -0.78 -9.47
C LYS A 108 12.80 -1.18 -9.08
N SER A 109 12.05 -0.27 -8.49
CA SER A 109 10.79 -0.56 -7.82
C SER A 109 9.61 0.14 -8.49
N LEU A 110 8.56 -0.63 -8.77
CA LEU A 110 7.27 -0.13 -9.24
C LEU A 110 6.20 -0.44 -8.19
N GLY A 111 5.49 0.58 -7.74
CA GLY A 111 4.29 0.45 -6.92
C GLY A 111 3.03 0.69 -7.73
N VAL A 112 1.98 -0.07 -7.46
CA VAL A 112 0.65 0.18 -8.03
C VAL A 112 -0.38 0.29 -6.92
N THR A 113 -1.28 1.25 -7.03
CA THR A 113 -2.38 1.49 -6.08
C THR A 113 -3.64 1.94 -6.80
N LEU A 114 -4.80 1.66 -6.22
CA LEU A 114 -6.12 2.12 -6.69
C LEU A 114 -6.58 3.42 -6.01
N SER A 115 -5.69 4.12 -5.28
CA SER A 115 -5.93 5.46 -4.74
C SER A 115 -5.06 6.46 -5.46
N GLN A 116 -5.70 7.42 -6.13
CA GLN A 116 -5.00 8.52 -6.80
C GLN A 116 -4.23 9.38 -5.80
N GLU A 117 -4.82 9.70 -4.66
CA GLU A 117 -4.22 10.47 -3.58
C GLU A 117 -2.92 9.82 -3.08
N GLN A 118 -2.91 8.49 -2.91
CA GLN A 118 -1.71 7.75 -2.51
C GLN A 118 -0.64 7.78 -3.59
N ALA A 119 -1.02 7.60 -4.86
CA ALA A 119 -0.08 7.61 -5.98
C ALA A 119 0.58 8.97 -6.15
N GLU A 120 -0.19 10.05 -6.11
CA GLU A 120 0.31 11.42 -6.25
C GLU A 120 1.26 11.79 -5.09
N TRP A 121 0.86 11.49 -3.86
CA TRP A 121 1.70 11.74 -2.69
C TRP A 121 3.01 10.94 -2.74
N GLY A 122 2.92 9.64 -3.03
CA GLY A 122 4.10 8.77 -3.10
C GLY A 122 5.05 9.16 -4.23
N GLN A 123 4.52 9.55 -5.39
CA GLN A 123 5.34 10.02 -6.51
C GLN A 123 6.02 11.36 -6.17
N ALA A 124 5.34 12.27 -5.46
CA ALA A 124 5.97 13.49 -4.96
C ALA A 124 7.12 13.21 -4.00
N LYS A 125 6.97 12.22 -3.11
CA LYS A 125 8.03 11.80 -2.18
C LYS A 125 9.22 11.15 -2.90
N ILE A 126 8.98 10.34 -3.90
CA ILE A 126 10.04 9.77 -4.76
C ILE A 126 10.88 10.89 -5.37
N LYS A 127 10.24 11.93 -5.88
CA LYS A 127 10.92 13.09 -6.45
C LYS A 127 11.69 13.89 -5.40
N GLU A 128 11.08 14.13 -4.23
CA GLU A 128 11.73 14.82 -3.11
C GLU A 128 13.00 14.10 -2.64
N GLU A 129 12.97 12.76 -2.67
CA GLU A 129 14.09 11.90 -2.27
C GLU A 129 15.12 11.64 -3.41
N GLY A 130 14.86 12.12 -4.63
CA GLY A 130 15.75 11.92 -5.79
C GLY A 130 15.82 10.48 -6.27
N LEU A 131 14.72 9.74 -6.17
CA LEU A 131 14.65 8.30 -6.49
C LEU A 131 13.96 8.00 -7.84
N GLU A 132 13.72 9.01 -8.67
CA GLU A 132 12.92 8.90 -9.92
C GLU A 132 13.50 7.89 -10.92
N ASP A 133 14.80 7.68 -10.92
CA ASP A 133 15.46 6.69 -11.79
C ASP A 133 15.21 5.23 -11.36
N LEU A 134 14.87 5.01 -10.09
CA LEU A 134 14.72 3.67 -9.50
C LEU A 134 13.32 3.39 -8.98
N ALA A 135 12.49 4.39 -8.75
CA ALA A 135 11.17 4.23 -8.15
C ALA A 135 10.08 4.92 -8.97
N GLU A 136 8.95 4.25 -9.08
CA GLU A 136 7.73 4.79 -9.70
C GLU A 136 6.50 4.28 -8.94
N ILE A 137 5.48 5.14 -8.78
CA ILE A 137 4.16 4.73 -8.27
C ILE A 137 3.11 5.12 -9.30
N ARG A 138 2.22 4.16 -9.62
CA ARG A 138 1.14 4.36 -10.58
C ARG A 138 -0.22 4.20 -9.94
N PHE A 139 -1.13 5.10 -10.27
CA PHE A 139 -2.56 4.86 -10.10
C PHE A 139 -3.02 3.89 -11.18
N MET A 140 -3.10 2.61 -10.84
CA MET A 140 -3.35 1.53 -11.80
C MET A 140 -3.89 0.29 -11.10
N ASP A 141 -4.80 -0.41 -11.75
CA ASP A 141 -5.17 -1.77 -11.34
C ASP A 141 -4.05 -2.74 -11.80
N TYR A 142 -3.59 -3.59 -10.90
CA TYR A 142 -2.54 -4.57 -11.21
C TYR A 142 -2.94 -5.58 -12.32
N ARG A 143 -4.23 -5.62 -12.67
CA ARG A 143 -4.79 -6.45 -13.76
C ARG A 143 -4.63 -5.80 -15.14
N ASP A 144 -4.18 -4.54 -15.23
CA ASP A 144 -3.87 -3.82 -16.45
C ASP A 144 -2.40 -3.94 -16.76
#